data_8679061fdd72225d53edb62f20aff68e
#
_entry.id   8679061fdd72225d53edb62f20aff68e
#
_cell.length_a   1.000
_cell.length_b   1.000
_cell.length_c   1.000
_cell.angle_alpha   90.00
_cell.angle_beta   90.00
_cell.angle_gamma   90.00
#
_symmetry.space_group_name_H-M   'P 1'
#
loop_
_entity.id
_entity.type
_entity.pdbx_description
1 polymer ?
#
loop_
_entity_poly.entity_id
_entity_poly.type
_entity_poly.pdbx_seq_one_letter_code
_entity_poly.pdbx_strand_id
1 'polypeptide(L)'
;FEDLMDQLFVSRSTLSADFKKIRQLLEKYHLTIESRANKGVYVAGSEQDKRHFIMDYFFSGQFMKNIHQYVRHDVLKLPINFEELTMVILDESRSQGLKLSDFVIQNLVVHIALAIKRLESGFQISVIDLDAQRYEKEILVAKNILHRIRQVTQIDFPHSEVNYIALHLISKGQKGERTFDDGSTNQLRQEILSALQRLDRETDYHFSGD
;
A
#
# COMPACT_ATOMS: atom_id res chain seq x y z
N PHE A 1 21.87 -12.03 -15.26
CA PHE A 1 22.20 -10.63 -15.59
C PHE A 1 22.04 -10.41 -17.10
N GLU A 2 22.45 -11.37 -17.90
CA GLU A 2 22.27 -11.35 -19.37
C GLU A 2 20.80 -11.35 -19.74
N ASP A 3 19.98 -12.22 -19.14
CA ASP A 3 18.54 -12.26 -19.37
C ASP A 3 17.85 -10.90 -19.11
N LEU A 4 18.31 -10.15 -18.09
CA LEU A 4 17.78 -8.82 -17.81
C LEU A 4 18.22 -7.79 -18.85
N MET A 5 19.46 -7.89 -19.34
CA MET A 5 19.94 -7.01 -20.42
C MET A 5 19.11 -7.23 -21.69
N ASP A 6 18.83 -8.47 -22.02
CA ASP A 6 18.04 -8.84 -23.20
C ASP A 6 16.56 -8.41 -23.05
N GLN A 7 15.95 -8.66 -21.88
CA GLN A 7 14.56 -8.27 -21.61
C GLN A 7 14.34 -6.75 -21.61
N LEU A 8 15.31 -6.00 -21.07
CA LEU A 8 15.22 -4.55 -20.93
C LEU A 8 15.85 -3.79 -22.10
N PHE A 9 16.46 -4.49 -23.03
CA PHE A 9 17.17 -3.92 -24.20
C PHE A 9 18.23 -2.87 -23.78
N VAL A 10 18.98 -3.15 -22.70
CA VAL A 10 20.01 -2.23 -22.16
C VAL A 10 21.40 -2.85 -22.17
N SER A 11 22.43 -1.99 -22.20
CA SER A 11 23.83 -2.42 -22.10
C SER A 11 24.18 -2.86 -20.67
N ARG A 12 25.23 -3.66 -20.53
CA ARG A 12 25.75 -4.10 -19.23
C ARG A 12 26.15 -2.93 -18.32
N SER A 13 26.71 -1.88 -18.90
CA SER A 13 27.10 -0.66 -18.17
C SER A 13 25.87 0.10 -17.64
N THR A 14 24.84 0.22 -18.47
CA THR A 14 23.56 0.84 -18.08
C THR A 14 22.91 0.05 -16.94
N LEU A 15 22.79 -1.27 -17.12
CA LEU A 15 22.18 -2.14 -16.10
C LEU A 15 22.98 -2.08 -14.77
N SER A 16 24.32 -2.05 -14.82
CA SER A 16 25.14 -1.92 -13.61
C SER A 16 24.95 -0.58 -12.90
N ALA A 17 24.82 0.51 -13.65
CA ALA A 17 24.54 1.83 -13.09
C ALA A 17 23.14 1.88 -12.44
N ASP A 18 22.14 1.28 -13.07
CA ASP A 18 20.78 1.22 -12.52
C ASP A 18 20.71 0.34 -11.27
N PHE A 19 21.39 -0.82 -11.26
CA PHE A 19 21.51 -1.65 -10.05
C PHE A 19 22.12 -0.88 -8.87
N LYS A 20 23.09 0.02 -9.11
CA LYS A 20 23.65 0.85 -8.06
C LYS A 20 22.59 1.78 -7.45
N LYS A 21 21.77 2.42 -8.30
CA LYS A 21 20.66 3.30 -7.84
C LYS A 21 19.59 2.50 -7.09
N ILE A 22 19.23 1.33 -7.61
CA ILE A 22 18.24 0.43 -6.99
C ILE A 22 18.73 -0.02 -5.62
N ARG A 23 19.99 -0.40 -5.44
CA ARG A 23 20.56 -0.75 -4.13
C ARG A 23 20.40 0.39 -3.14
N GLN A 24 20.77 1.62 -3.51
CA GLN A 24 20.63 2.80 -2.64
C GLN A 24 19.18 3.08 -2.26
N LEU A 25 18.25 2.81 -3.18
CA LEU A 25 16.81 2.94 -2.90
C LEU A 25 16.34 1.87 -1.92
N LEU A 26 16.70 0.61 -2.13
CA LEU A 26 16.31 -0.53 -1.32
C LEU A 26 16.88 -0.48 0.11
N GLU A 27 18.09 0.06 0.28
CA GLU A 27 18.71 0.24 1.60
C GLU A 27 17.83 1.08 2.56
N LYS A 28 17.08 2.05 2.05
CA LYS A 28 16.15 2.86 2.85
C LYS A 28 15.01 2.04 3.46
N TYR A 29 14.75 0.87 2.89
CA TYR A 29 13.71 -0.06 3.33
C TYR A 29 14.30 -1.33 3.97
N HIS A 30 15.57 -1.31 4.37
CA HIS A 30 16.28 -2.47 4.92
C HIS A 30 16.30 -3.69 3.98
N LEU A 31 16.26 -3.41 2.66
CA LEU A 31 16.29 -4.43 1.62
C LEU A 31 17.64 -4.43 0.91
N THR A 32 18.08 -5.61 0.46
CA THR A 32 19.32 -5.80 -0.28
C THR A 32 19.08 -6.58 -1.56
N ILE A 33 19.99 -6.43 -2.53
CA ILE A 33 20.04 -7.28 -3.72
C ILE A 33 21.09 -8.35 -3.50
N GLU A 34 20.67 -9.60 -3.52
CA GLU A 34 21.54 -10.77 -3.44
C GLU A 34 21.57 -11.53 -4.76
N SER A 35 22.68 -12.21 -5.00
CA SER A 35 22.86 -13.11 -6.13
C SER A 35 23.17 -14.51 -5.62
N ARG A 36 22.45 -15.52 -6.12
CA ARG A 36 22.72 -16.92 -5.83
C ARG A 36 23.03 -17.68 -7.12
N ALA A 37 24.06 -18.50 -7.07
CA ALA A 37 24.40 -19.39 -8.16
C ALA A 37 23.17 -20.20 -8.59
N ASN A 38 22.90 -20.28 -9.87
CA ASN A 38 21.76 -20.97 -10.49
C ASN A 38 20.35 -20.47 -10.13
N LYS A 39 20.24 -19.40 -9.32
CA LYS A 39 18.94 -18.78 -8.95
C LYS A 39 18.80 -17.33 -9.41
N GLY A 40 19.91 -16.75 -9.92
CA GLY A 40 19.89 -15.37 -10.40
C GLY A 40 19.96 -14.33 -9.26
N VAL A 41 19.40 -13.16 -9.52
CA VAL A 41 19.39 -12.00 -8.63
C VAL A 41 18.00 -11.87 -8.01
N TYR A 42 17.94 -11.62 -6.70
CA TYR A 42 16.68 -11.43 -5.98
C TYR A 42 16.82 -10.38 -4.88
N VAL A 43 15.68 -9.83 -4.45
CA VAL A 43 15.62 -8.87 -3.33
C VAL A 43 15.49 -9.66 -2.02
N ALA A 44 16.45 -9.49 -1.13
CA ALA A 44 16.48 -10.05 0.22
C ALA A 44 16.03 -9.01 1.25
N GLY A 45 15.49 -9.50 2.37
CA GLY A 45 14.93 -8.71 3.46
C GLY A 45 13.61 -9.30 3.96
N SER A 46 13.04 -8.71 5.01
CA SER A 46 11.77 -9.18 5.57
C SER A 46 10.61 -8.99 4.58
N GLU A 47 9.58 -9.82 4.69
CA GLU A 47 8.38 -9.66 3.86
C GLU A 47 7.67 -8.33 4.18
N GLN A 48 7.72 -7.87 5.42
CA GLN A 48 7.16 -6.59 5.84
C GLN A 48 7.88 -5.42 5.16
N ASP A 49 9.20 -5.43 5.10
CA ASP A 49 10.00 -4.40 4.41
C ASP A 49 9.73 -4.40 2.90
N LYS A 50 9.59 -5.59 2.29
CA LYS A 50 9.24 -5.72 0.87
C LYS A 50 7.87 -5.12 0.57
N ARG A 51 6.86 -5.40 1.41
CA ARG A 51 5.53 -4.82 1.26
C ARG A 51 5.54 -3.31 1.47
N HIS A 52 6.30 -2.82 2.45
CA HIS A 52 6.48 -1.40 2.69
C HIS A 52 7.09 -0.71 1.46
N PHE A 53 8.17 -1.25 0.91
CA PHE A 53 8.76 -0.75 -0.33
C PHE A 53 7.77 -0.74 -1.49
N ILE A 54 7.02 -1.83 -1.70
CA ILE A 54 6.03 -1.92 -2.77
C ILE A 54 4.94 -0.84 -2.59
N MET A 55 4.45 -0.67 -1.37
CA MET A 55 3.43 0.34 -1.07
C MET A 55 3.93 1.75 -1.34
N ASP A 56 5.11 2.10 -0.83
CA ASP A 56 5.66 3.45 -0.98
C ASP A 56 6.07 3.77 -2.40
N TYR A 57 6.68 2.83 -3.10
CA TYR A 57 7.22 3.08 -4.42
C TYR A 57 6.19 3.00 -5.54
N PHE A 58 5.30 2.01 -5.49
CA PHE A 58 4.32 1.76 -6.54
C PHE A 58 2.95 2.34 -6.25
N PHE A 59 2.56 2.49 -4.97
CA PHE A 59 1.21 2.88 -4.57
C PHE A 59 1.13 4.24 -3.86
N SER A 60 2.26 4.94 -3.65
CA SER A 60 2.25 6.30 -3.10
C SER A 60 1.89 7.34 -4.18
N GLY A 61 1.17 8.37 -3.78
CA GLY A 61 0.96 9.57 -4.58
C GLY A 61 0.09 9.39 -5.83
N GLN A 62 0.71 9.34 -7.00
CA GLN A 62 0.01 9.37 -8.28
C GLN A 62 -0.79 8.09 -8.60
N PHE A 63 -0.37 6.93 -8.07
CA PHE A 63 -1.09 5.68 -8.23
C PHE A 63 -2.44 5.70 -7.52
N MET A 64 -2.52 6.23 -6.30
CA MET A 64 -3.79 6.35 -5.57
C MET A 64 -4.79 7.29 -6.27
N LYS A 65 -4.31 8.29 -7.00
CA LYS A 65 -5.17 9.14 -7.84
C LYS A 65 -5.71 8.41 -9.08
N ASN A 66 -4.99 7.42 -9.56
CA ASN A 66 -5.29 6.70 -10.80
C ASN A 66 -5.70 5.24 -10.56
N ILE A 67 -5.96 4.83 -9.31
CA ILE A 67 -6.27 3.43 -8.97
C ILE A 67 -7.40 2.87 -9.84
N HIS A 68 -8.40 3.68 -10.19
CA HIS A 68 -9.48 3.29 -11.08
C HIS A 68 -9.05 3.00 -12.52
N GLN A 69 -7.94 3.60 -12.99
CA GLN A 69 -7.36 3.29 -14.31
C GLN A 69 -6.54 2.01 -14.28
N TYR A 70 -5.80 1.77 -13.18
CA TYR A 70 -4.98 0.57 -13.00
C TYR A 70 -5.81 -0.67 -12.65
N VAL A 71 -6.94 -0.49 -11.98
CA VAL A 71 -7.92 -1.56 -11.68
C VAL A 71 -8.56 -2.13 -12.94
N ARG A 72 -8.70 -1.32 -14.00
CA ARG A 72 -9.19 -1.79 -15.30
C ARG A 72 -8.17 -2.66 -16.06
N HIS A 73 -6.91 -2.55 -15.76
CA HIS A 73 -5.88 -3.40 -16.34
C HIS A 73 -5.44 -4.39 -15.28
N ASP A 74 -5.83 -5.60 -15.41
CA ASP A 74 -5.53 -6.91 -14.80
C ASP A 74 -4.13 -7.08 -14.12
N VAL A 75 -3.54 -5.97 -13.62
CA VAL A 75 -2.17 -5.93 -13.09
C VAL A 75 -2.01 -6.86 -11.89
N LEU A 76 -3.05 -7.00 -11.09
CA LEU A 76 -2.97 -7.85 -9.90
C LEU A 76 -3.68 -9.20 -10.08
N LYS A 77 -4.59 -9.38 -11.07
CA LYS A 77 -5.37 -10.62 -11.29
C LYS A 77 -5.84 -11.25 -9.97
N LEU A 78 -6.56 -10.45 -9.17
CA LEU A 78 -7.05 -10.89 -7.87
C LEU A 78 -8.28 -11.80 -8.05
N PRO A 79 -8.46 -12.80 -7.18
CA PRO A 79 -9.67 -13.62 -7.15
C PRO A 79 -10.90 -12.89 -6.57
N ILE A 80 -10.75 -11.65 -6.16
CA ILE A 80 -11.79 -10.76 -5.62
C ILE A 80 -11.56 -9.36 -6.20
N ASN A 81 -12.63 -8.65 -6.54
CA ASN A 81 -12.51 -7.29 -7.08
C ASN A 81 -12.39 -6.24 -5.97
N PHE A 82 -11.92 -5.04 -6.33
CA PHE A 82 -11.68 -3.96 -5.36
C PHE A 82 -12.98 -3.41 -4.74
N GLU A 83 -14.10 -3.47 -5.44
CA GLU A 83 -15.39 -3.03 -4.94
C GLU A 83 -15.88 -3.97 -3.82
N GLU A 84 -15.77 -5.28 -4.04
CA GLU A 84 -16.06 -6.29 -3.01
C GLU A 84 -15.14 -6.14 -1.79
N LEU A 85 -13.83 -5.95 -1.99
CA LEU A 85 -12.90 -5.67 -0.89
C LEU A 85 -13.32 -4.44 -0.09
N THR A 86 -13.68 -3.36 -0.79
CA THR A 86 -14.14 -2.12 -0.16
C THR A 86 -15.40 -2.35 0.67
N MET A 87 -16.37 -3.09 0.12
CA MET A 87 -17.62 -3.40 0.82
C MET A 87 -17.37 -4.26 2.07
N VAL A 88 -16.53 -5.28 1.98
CA VAL A 88 -16.16 -6.11 3.13
C VAL A 88 -15.54 -5.27 4.25
N ILE A 89 -14.59 -4.38 3.90
CA ILE A 89 -13.93 -3.49 4.87
C ILE A 89 -14.95 -2.57 5.54
N LEU A 90 -15.84 -1.95 4.77
CA LEU A 90 -16.86 -1.04 5.27
C LEU A 90 -17.84 -1.76 6.21
N ASP A 91 -18.35 -2.91 5.82
CA ASP A 91 -19.32 -3.67 6.61
C ASP A 91 -18.74 -4.08 7.96
N GLU A 92 -17.55 -4.70 7.94
CA GLU A 92 -16.92 -5.19 9.17
C GLU A 92 -16.50 -4.05 10.10
N SER A 93 -16.02 -2.94 9.54
CA SER A 93 -15.66 -1.76 10.34
C SER A 93 -16.89 -1.13 10.99
N ARG A 94 -17.98 -0.99 10.24
CA ARG A 94 -19.25 -0.44 10.75
C ARG A 94 -19.88 -1.33 11.81
N SER A 95 -19.85 -2.65 11.63
CA SER A 95 -20.43 -3.61 12.59
C SER A 95 -19.79 -3.49 13.97
N GLN A 96 -18.53 -3.10 14.04
CA GLN A 96 -17.78 -2.90 15.28
C GLN A 96 -17.68 -1.42 15.68
N GLY A 97 -18.41 -0.52 14.99
CA GLY A 97 -18.40 0.92 15.29
C GLY A 97 -17.05 1.61 15.04
N LEU A 98 -16.20 1.02 14.17
CA LEU A 98 -14.97 1.65 13.72
C LEU A 98 -15.27 2.64 12.58
N LYS A 99 -14.94 3.91 12.80
CA LYS A 99 -15.07 4.96 11.77
C LYS A 99 -13.75 5.07 11.02
N LEU A 100 -13.75 4.72 9.77
CA LEU A 100 -12.59 4.82 8.87
C LEU A 100 -12.82 5.96 7.88
N SER A 101 -11.76 6.74 7.61
CA SER A 101 -11.78 7.69 6.50
C SER A 101 -11.65 6.96 5.16
N ASP A 102 -12.09 7.59 4.07
CA ASP A 102 -11.95 7.04 2.72
C ASP A 102 -10.50 6.69 2.38
N PHE A 103 -9.56 7.52 2.83
CA PHE A 103 -8.14 7.27 2.68
C PHE A 103 -7.69 5.96 3.37
N VAL A 104 -8.16 5.71 4.60
CA VAL A 104 -7.84 4.47 5.33
C VAL A 104 -8.44 3.26 4.63
N ILE A 105 -9.67 3.37 4.15
CA ILE A 105 -10.35 2.29 3.41
C ILE A 105 -9.57 1.95 2.14
N GLN A 106 -9.25 2.93 1.31
CA GLN A 106 -8.49 2.73 0.07
C GLN A 106 -7.12 2.11 0.35
N ASN A 107 -6.45 2.55 1.41
CA ASN A 107 -5.14 2.02 1.81
C ASN A 107 -5.27 0.55 2.24
N LEU A 108 -6.27 0.20 3.04
CA LEU A 108 -6.54 -1.19 3.45
C LEU A 108 -6.83 -2.10 2.26
N VAL A 109 -7.61 -1.64 1.29
CA VAL A 109 -7.87 -2.38 0.04
C VAL A 109 -6.56 -2.77 -0.63
N VAL A 110 -5.63 -1.83 -0.78
CA VAL A 110 -4.33 -2.10 -1.43
C VAL A 110 -3.46 -3.03 -0.58
N HIS A 111 -3.41 -2.84 0.74
CA HIS A 111 -2.65 -3.73 1.63
C HIS A 111 -3.18 -5.17 1.59
N ILE A 112 -4.49 -5.35 1.58
CA ILE A 112 -5.12 -6.67 1.49
C ILE A 112 -4.87 -7.30 0.10
N ALA A 113 -5.02 -6.53 -0.97
CA ALA A 113 -4.72 -6.98 -2.33
C ALA A 113 -3.27 -7.46 -2.47
N LEU A 114 -2.33 -6.71 -1.91
CA LEU A 114 -0.92 -7.07 -1.87
C LEU A 114 -0.69 -8.34 -1.03
N ALA A 115 -1.34 -8.46 0.15
CA ALA A 115 -1.25 -9.64 0.99
C ALA A 115 -1.72 -10.90 0.25
N ILE A 116 -2.85 -10.83 -0.47
CA ILE A 116 -3.36 -11.92 -1.30
C ILE A 116 -2.29 -12.36 -2.32
N LYS A 117 -1.74 -11.42 -3.09
CA LYS A 117 -0.70 -11.74 -4.09
C LYS A 117 0.56 -12.33 -3.51
N ARG A 118 0.98 -11.83 -2.37
CA ARG A 118 2.17 -12.35 -1.69
C ARG A 118 1.95 -13.75 -1.15
N LEU A 119 0.77 -14.03 -0.57
CA LEU A 119 0.39 -15.37 -0.10
C LEU A 119 0.26 -16.38 -1.25
N GLU A 120 -0.38 -16.02 -2.37
CA GLU A 120 -0.43 -16.86 -3.58
C GLU A 120 0.97 -17.23 -4.10
N SER A 121 1.94 -16.34 -3.92
CA SER A 121 3.34 -16.57 -4.28
C SER A 121 4.15 -17.31 -3.20
N GLY A 122 3.52 -17.74 -2.10
CA GLY A 122 4.16 -18.48 -1.01
C GLY A 122 4.95 -17.61 -0.02
N PHE A 123 4.75 -16.29 -0.02
CA PHE A 123 5.42 -15.36 0.89
C PHE A 123 4.50 -14.99 2.05
N GLN A 124 4.99 -15.14 3.27
CA GLN A 124 4.27 -14.83 4.48
C GLN A 124 5.03 -13.80 5.32
N ILE A 125 4.26 -12.91 5.97
CA ILE A 125 4.80 -11.95 6.92
C ILE A 125 5.19 -12.67 8.21
N SER A 126 6.28 -12.22 8.85
CA SER A 126 6.68 -12.71 10.16
C SER A 126 5.64 -12.34 11.22
N VAL A 127 5.66 -13.05 12.34
CA VAL A 127 4.75 -12.76 13.45
C VAL A 127 4.92 -11.31 13.91
N ILE A 128 3.81 -10.59 13.99
CA ILE A 128 3.72 -9.24 14.54
C ILE A 128 3.07 -9.37 15.91
N ASP A 129 3.77 -8.96 16.94
CA ASP A 129 3.23 -8.94 18.30
C ASP A 129 2.38 -7.67 18.50
N LEU A 130 1.10 -7.87 18.80
CA LEU A 130 0.15 -6.81 19.13
C LEU A 130 -0.46 -7.08 20.49
N ASP A 131 -0.60 -6.04 21.29
CA ASP A 131 -1.33 -6.10 22.55
C ASP A 131 -2.82 -6.38 22.27
N ALA A 132 -3.20 -7.65 22.41
CA ALA A 132 -4.54 -8.14 22.10
C ALA A 132 -5.62 -7.51 22.99
N GLN A 133 -5.29 -7.13 24.23
CA GLN A 133 -6.25 -6.47 25.14
C GLN A 133 -6.51 -5.02 24.72
N ARG A 134 -5.45 -4.33 24.34
CA ARG A 134 -5.52 -2.93 23.92
C ARG A 134 -6.19 -2.73 22.57
N TYR A 135 -5.99 -3.65 21.64
CA TYR A 135 -6.43 -3.54 20.24
C TYR A 135 -7.43 -4.62 19.85
N GLU A 136 -8.22 -5.11 20.81
CA GLU A 136 -9.18 -6.21 20.61
C GLU A 136 -10.14 -5.93 19.45
N LYS A 137 -10.64 -4.68 19.36
CA LYS A 137 -11.59 -4.28 18.33
C LYS A 137 -10.98 -4.30 16.93
N GLU A 138 -9.80 -3.73 16.75
CA GLU A 138 -9.09 -3.68 15.47
C GLU A 138 -8.69 -5.08 15.01
N ILE A 139 -8.24 -5.92 15.93
CA ILE A 139 -7.89 -7.33 15.66
C ILE A 139 -9.14 -8.10 15.25
N LEU A 140 -10.28 -7.89 15.92
CA LEU A 140 -11.53 -8.53 15.58
C LEU A 140 -12.01 -8.12 14.17
N VAL A 141 -11.97 -6.83 13.85
CA VAL A 141 -12.33 -6.33 12.53
C VAL A 141 -11.41 -6.92 11.46
N ALA A 142 -10.09 -6.90 11.67
CA ALA A 142 -9.13 -7.50 10.75
C ALA A 142 -9.40 -9.00 10.52
N LYS A 143 -9.67 -9.74 11.59
CA LYS A 143 -10.01 -11.16 11.53
C LYS A 143 -11.28 -11.42 10.71
N ASN A 144 -12.33 -10.63 10.93
CA ASN A 144 -13.60 -10.77 10.22
C ASN A 144 -13.44 -10.43 8.73
N ILE A 145 -12.73 -9.36 8.40
CA ILE A 145 -12.40 -8.99 7.01
C ILE A 145 -11.71 -10.17 6.30
N LEU A 146 -10.63 -10.67 6.86
CA LEU A 146 -9.86 -11.75 6.25
C LEU A 146 -10.65 -13.07 6.19
N HIS A 147 -11.50 -13.33 7.17
CA HIS A 147 -12.40 -14.49 7.14
C HIS A 147 -13.38 -14.41 5.97
N ARG A 148 -14.03 -13.27 5.74
CA ARG A 148 -14.95 -13.09 4.59
C ARG A 148 -14.20 -13.20 3.26
N ILE A 149 -13.02 -12.61 3.15
CA ILE A 149 -12.20 -12.71 1.94
C ILE A 149 -11.82 -14.17 1.67
N ARG A 150 -11.44 -14.93 2.70
CA ARG A 150 -11.16 -16.37 2.58
C ARG A 150 -12.35 -17.14 2.00
N GLN A 151 -13.59 -16.82 2.40
CA GLN A 151 -14.79 -17.50 1.88
C GLN A 151 -14.96 -17.34 0.37
N VAL A 152 -14.55 -16.20 -0.18
CA VAL A 152 -14.63 -15.90 -1.63
C VAL A 152 -13.41 -16.43 -2.38
N THR A 153 -12.20 -16.22 -1.83
CA THR A 153 -10.93 -16.48 -2.53
C THR A 153 -10.36 -17.87 -2.28
N GLN A 154 -10.81 -18.56 -1.23
CA GLN A 154 -10.25 -19.82 -0.71
C GLN A 154 -8.77 -19.70 -0.27
N ILE A 155 -8.26 -18.47 -0.04
CA ILE A 155 -6.91 -18.21 0.44
C ILE A 155 -6.91 -18.23 1.95
N ASP A 156 -6.03 -19.04 2.56
CA ASP A 156 -5.81 -19.07 3.99
C ASP A 156 -4.91 -17.93 4.44
N PHE A 157 -5.41 -17.14 5.39
CA PHE A 157 -4.64 -16.04 5.99
C PHE A 157 -4.09 -16.48 7.36
N PRO A 158 -2.76 -16.60 7.53
CA PRO A 158 -2.17 -16.88 8.82
C PRO A 158 -2.42 -15.75 9.82
N HIS A 159 -2.28 -16.04 11.12
CA HIS A 159 -2.51 -15.06 12.19
C HIS A 159 -1.65 -13.80 12.06
N SER A 160 -0.45 -13.93 11.52
CA SER A 160 0.42 -12.78 11.23
C SER A 160 -0.20 -11.78 10.25
N GLU A 161 -1.00 -12.22 9.29
CA GLU A 161 -1.74 -11.34 8.38
C GLU A 161 -2.87 -10.60 9.09
N VAL A 162 -3.56 -11.26 10.06
CA VAL A 162 -4.56 -10.59 10.89
C VAL A 162 -3.93 -9.43 11.65
N ASN A 163 -2.79 -9.66 12.30
CA ASN A 163 -2.08 -8.64 13.04
C ASN A 163 -1.53 -7.53 12.11
N TYR A 164 -1.09 -7.89 10.91
CA TYR A 164 -0.66 -6.92 9.91
C TYR A 164 -1.79 -5.98 9.49
N ILE A 165 -2.97 -6.50 9.20
CA ILE A 165 -4.13 -5.67 8.83
C ILE A 165 -4.63 -4.86 10.05
N ALA A 166 -4.65 -5.46 11.25
CA ALA A 166 -4.99 -4.75 12.48
C ALA A 166 -4.07 -3.55 12.74
N LEU A 167 -2.75 -3.71 12.50
CA LEU A 167 -1.78 -2.63 12.63
C LEU A 167 -2.12 -1.43 11.73
N HIS A 168 -2.62 -1.68 10.52
CA HIS A 168 -3.06 -0.60 9.62
C HIS A 168 -4.36 0.07 10.09
N LEU A 169 -5.26 -0.66 10.73
CA LEU A 169 -6.45 -0.08 11.38
C LEU A 169 -6.05 0.83 12.57
N ILE A 170 -5.10 0.38 13.40
CA ILE A 170 -4.60 1.11 14.58
C ILE A 170 -3.88 2.39 14.16
N SER A 171 -2.90 2.28 13.28
CA SER A 171 -2.00 3.39 12.94
C SER A 171 -2.70 4.58 12.30
N LYS A 172 -3.82 4.34 11.63
CA LYS A 172 -4.57 5.35 10.88
C LYS A 172 -5.88 5.75 11.55
N GLY A 173 -6.44 4.91 12.43
CA GLY A 173 -7.60 5.26 13.26
C GLY A 173 -7.29 6.31 14.31
N GLN A 174 -6.07 6.31 14.87
CA GLN A 174 -5.62 7.31 15.85
C GLN A 174 -5.12 8.63 15.22
N LYS A 175 -4.87 8.67 13.90
CA LYS A 175 -4.40 9.84 13.16
C LYS A 175 -5.51 10.60 12.43
N GLY A 176 -6.75 10.45 12.84
CA GLY A 176 -7.85 11.29 12.35
C GLY A 176 -7.65 12.80 12.59
N GLU A 177 -6.59 13.20 13.30
CA GLU A 177 -6.22 14.60 13.57
C GLU A 177 -4.75 14.94 13.30
N ARG A 178 -3.93 14.03 12.78
CA ARG A 178 -2.55 14.37 12.40
C ARG A 178 -2.36 14.13 10.91
N THR A 179 -2.48 15.21 10.16
CA THR A 179 -2.00 15.41 8.79
C THR A 179 -0.69 14.63 8.59
N PHE A 180 -0.63 13.82 7.54
CA PHE A 180 0.63 13.44 6.96
C PHE A 180 1.36 14.73 6.60
N ASP A 181 2.33 15.10 7.39
CA ASP A 181 3.33 16.10 7.05
C ASP A 181 4.37 15.41 6.15
N ASP A 182 3.91 14.98 4.98
CA ASP A 182 4.75 14.77 3.83
C ASP A 182 4.80 16.11 3.11
N GLY A 183 5.99 16.65 2.97
CA GLY A 183 6.22 17.95 2.31
C GLY A 183 5.53 18.10 0.95
N SER A 184 5.14 17.00 0.30
CA SER A 184 4.36 16.99 -0.94
C SER A 184 2.90 17.41 -0.73
N THR A 185 2.29 17.08 0.41
CA THR A 185 0.90 17.46 0.71
C THR A 185 0.81 18.95 1.05
N ASN A 186 1.83 19.49 1.73
CA ASN A 186 1.94 20.93 1.99
C ASN A 186 2.20 21.71 0.69
N GLN A 187 3.01 21.18 -0.20
CA GLN A 187 3.28 21.79 -1.50
C GLN A 187 2.01 21.80 -2.38
N LEU A 188 1.28 20.69 -2.47
CA LEU A 188 0.01 20.59 -3.20
C LEU A 188 -1.06 21.54 -2.62
N ARG A 189 -1.17 21.62 -1.29
CA ARG A 189 -2.07 22.55 -0.61
C ARG A 189 -1.72 24.02 -0.90
N GLN A 190 -0.42 24.35 -0.90
CA GLN A 190 0.08 25.69 -1.29
C GLN A 190 -0.19 25.98 -2.77
N GLU A 191 -0.03 25.01 -3.65
CA GLU A 191 -0.34 25.15 -5.08
C GLU A 191 -1.82 25.35 -5.33
N ILE A 192 -2.70 24.59 -4.64
CA ILE A 192 -4.16 24.77 -4.71
C ILE A 192 -4.57 26.14 -4.17
N LEU A 193 -4.06 26.55 -3.00
CA LEU A 193 -4.34 27.87 -2.44
C LEU A 193 -3.86 29.00 -3.35
N SER A 194 -2.69 28.87 -3.96
CA SER A 194 -2.17 29.85 -4.90
C SER A 194 -2.95 29.89 -6.21
N ALA A 195 -3.50 28.76 -6.67
CA ALA A 195 -4.38 28.69 -7.84
C ALA A 195 -5.76 29.33 -7.56
N LEU A 196 -6.33 29.05 -6.38
CA LEU A 196 -7.59 29.69 -5.94
C LEU A 196 -7.43 31.20 -5.79
N GLN A 197 -6.32 31.68 -5.20
CA GLN A 197 -6.02 33.11 -5.10
C GLN A 197 -5.80 33.80 -6.45
N ARG A 198 -5.31 33.08 -7.48
CA ARG A 198 -5.24 33.61 -8.85
C ARG A 198 -6.63 33.70 -9.48
N LEU A 199 -7.47 32.68 -9.30
CA LEU A 199 -8.86 32.68 -9.77
C LEU A 199 -9.66 33.80 -9.11
N ASP A 200 -9.50 34.04 -7.80
CA ASP A 200 -10.12 35.17 -7.08
C ASP A 200 -9.72 36.57 -7.64
N ARG A 201 -8.52 36.68 -8.22
CA ARG A 201 -8.03 37.92 -8.84
C ARG A 201 -8.47 38.10 -10.28
N GLU A 202 -8.71 36.99 -10.98
CA GLU A 202 -9.04 36.98 -12.41
C GLU A 202 -10.56 36.90 -12.67
N THR A 203 -11.35 36.59 -11.64
CA THR A 203 -12.80 36.47 -11.72
C THR A 203 -13.46 37.24 -10.57
N ASP A 204 -14.65 37.82 -10.82
CA ASP A 204 -15.46 38.48 -9.79
C ASP A 204 -16.11 37.50 -8.78
N TYR A 205 -15.68 36.23 -8.77
CA TYR A 205 -16.13 35.22 -7.84
C TYR A 205 -15.08 34.99 -6.75
N HIS A 206 -15.49 35.20 -5.50
CA HIS A 206 -14.65 34.88 -4.33
C HIS A 206 -14.86 33.43 -3.92
N PHE A 207 -13.83 32.59 -4.12
CA PHE A 207 -13.80 31.17 -3.73
C PHE A 207 -13.21 30.94 -2.32
N SER A 208 -12.75 31.98 -1.65
CA SER A 208 -12.17 31.95 -0.30
C SER A 208 -13.14 32.59 0.69
N GLY A 209 -14.21 31.91 1.02
CA GLY A 209 -15.15 32.46 2.00
C GLY A 209 -16.06 31.42 2.62
N ASP A 210 -15.77 31.14 3.87
CA ASP A 210 -16.42 30.57 5.05
C ASP A 210 -15.85 29.26 5.52
#